data_23abfc5795296881b289cdf1ee0ad061
#
_entry.id   23abfc5795296881b289cdf1ee0ad061
#
_cell.length_a   1.000
_cell.length_b   1.000
_cell.length_c   1.000
_cell.angle_alpha   90.00
_cell.angle_beta   90.00
_cell.angle_gamma   90.00
#
_symmetry.space_group_name_H-M   'P 1'
#
loop_
_entity.id
_entity.type
_entity.pdbx_description
1 polymer ?
#
loop_
_entity_poly.entity_id
_entity_poly.type
_entity_poly.pdbx_seq_one_letter_code
_entity_poly.pdbx_strand_id
1 'polypeptide(L)'
;RRLALRIGVGEGLSERTEISVLFCDDARMAELNGDYRNEKKPTDVLSFEQGLPAASGRPTVLGDIVISLETVEYNCGGDRALMREEVALLFCHGLLHLLGYDHATKREREEMTDRQARYLGVSQEAAWGSRSIAPAPGRDAESKAPRSNPRNNRGGGRARLGR
;
A
#
# COMPACT_ATOMS: atom_id res chain seq x y z
N ARG A 1 -13.78 6.57 -2.32
CA ARG A 1 -14.36 7.51 -3.31
C ARG A 1 -14.59 8.91 -2.74
N ARG A 2 -15.28 9.07 -1.58
CA ARG A 2 -15.53 10.41 -0.98
C ARG A 2 -14.25 11.18 -0.68
N LEU A 3 -13.22 10.52 -0.12
CA LEU A 3 -11.93 11.14 0.18
C LEU A 3 -11.21 11.58 -1.10
N ALA A 4 -11.16 10.72 -2.13
CA ALA A 4 -10.56 11.06 -3.41
C ALA A 4 -11.21 12.30 -4.05
N LEU A 5 -12.54 12.38 -4.02
CA LEU A 5 -13.27 13.56 -4.53
C LEU A 5 -12.95 14.82 -3.71
N ARG A 6 -12.86 14.72 -2.38
CA ARG A 6 -12.51 15.85 -1.51
C ARG A 6 -11.11 16.38 -1.82
N ILE A 7 -10.14 15.49 -1.98
CA ILE A 7 -8.77 15.87 -2.35
C ILE A 7 -8.77 16.45 -3.76
N GLY A 8 -9.40 15.79 -4.73
CA GLY A 8 -9.46 16.27 -6.11
C GLY A 8 -10.01 17.69 -6.24
N VAL A 9 -11.11 17.99 -5.55
CA VAL A 9 -11.68 19.35 -5.52
C VAL A 9 -10.72 20.32 -4.83
N GLY A 10 -10.14 19.92 -3.69
CA GLY A 10 -9.22 20.78 -2.93
C GLY A 10 -7.92 21.10 -3.64
N GLU A 11 -7.46 20.21 -4.51
CA GLU A 11 -6.25 20.36 -5.33
C GLU A 11 -6.54 20.85 -6.76
N GLY A 12 -7.80 21.14 -7.08
CA GLY A 12 -8.18 21.67 -8.39
C GLY A 12 -8.04 20.67 -9.54
N LEU A 13 -8.16 19.37 -9.25
CA LEU A 13 -8.06 18.32 -10.26
C LEU A 13 -9.28 18.35 -11.20
N SER A 14 -9.03 18.01 -12.46
CA SER A 14 -10.11 17.79 -13.43
C SER A 14 -10.98 16.60 -13.05
N GLU A 15 -12.27 16.63 -13.34
CA GLU A 15 -13.18 15.48 -13.21
C GLU A 15 -12.76 14.26 -14.05
N ARG A 16 -11.88 14.46 -15.03
CA ARG A 16 -11.29 13.42 -15.87
C ARG A 16 -9.94 12.92 -15.35
N THR A 17 -9.62 13.17 -14.08
CA THR A 17 -8.41 12.65 -13.47
C THR A 17 -8.64 11.24 -12.96
N GLU A 18 -7.76 10.33 -13.34
CA GLU A 18 -7.80 8.92 -12.96
C GLU A 18 -6.64 8.58 -12.03
N ILE A 19 -6.91 7.74 -11.04
CA ILE A 19 -5.96 7.20 -10.08
C ILE A 19 -6.25 5.71 -9.94
N SER A 20 -5.24 4.88 -10.05
CA SER A 20 -5.34 3.46 -9.75
C SER A 20 -5.03 3.21 -8.27
N VAL A 21 -5.80 2.35 -7.62
CA VAL A 21 -5.52 1.92 -6.24
C VAL A 21 -5.54 0.39 -6.20
N LEU A 22 -4.41 -0.19 -5.82
CA LEU A 22 -4.24 -1.62 -5.67
C LEU A 22 -4.07 -1.96 -4.19
N PHE A 23 -4.83 -2.94 -3.71
CA PHE A 23 -4.59 -3.58 -2.43
C PHE A 23 -3.89 -4.91 -2.65
N CYS A 24 -2.83 -5.17 -1.89
CA CYS A 24 -2.05 -6.40 -2.01
C CYS A 24 -1.67 -6.96 -0.64
N ASP A 25 -0.97 -8.10 -0.64
CA ASP A 25 -0.29 -8.69 0.49
C ASP A 25 1.16 -8.21 0.62
N ASP A 26 1.83 -8.59 1.71
CA ASP A 26 3.21 -8.21 1.98
C ASP A 26 4.19 -8.82 0.95
N ALA A 27 3.90 -10.00 0.43
CA ALA A 27 4.76 -10.67 -0.56
C ALA A 27 4.80 -9.84 -1.86
N ARG A 28 3.64 -9.45 -2.36
CA ARG A 28 3.54 -8.59 -3.55
C ARG A 28 4.13 -7.20 -3.31
N MET A 29 3.91 -6.64 -2.13
CA MET A 29 4.49 -5.35 -1.75
C MET A 29 6.03 -5.40 -1.73
N ALA A 30 6.63 -6.48 -1.19
CA ALA A 30 8.08 -6.67 -1.16
C ALA A 30 8.68 -6.83 -2.56
N GLU A 31 7.99 -7.50 -3.50
CA GLU A 31 8.39 -7.58 -4.90
C GLU A 31 8.44 -6.17 -5.51
N LEU A 32 7.36 -5.41 -5.41
CA LEU A 32 7.28 -4.06 -5.97
C LEU A 32 8.33 -3.13 -5.36
N ASN A 33 8.52 -3.17 -4.03
CA ASN A 33 9.52 -2.37 -3.34
C ASN A 33 10.95 -2.77 -3.75
N GLY A 34 11.17 -4.06 -4.00
CA GLY A 34 12.43 -4.59 -4.55
C GLY A 34 12.73 -4.06 -5.95
N ASP A 35 11.73 -4.07 -6.83
CA ASP A 35 11.87 -3.66 -8.23
C ASP A 35 12.10 -2.15 -8.39
N TYR A 36 11.43 -1.33 -7.57
CA TYR A 36 11.43 0.13 -7.74
C TYR A 36 12.36 0.87 -6.79
N ARG A 37 12.58 0.37 -5.56
CA ARG A 37 13.45 1.00 -4.55
C ARG A 37 14.69 0.19 -4.20
N ASN A 38 14.84 -0.99 -4.79
CA ASN A 38 15.90 -1.97 -4.47
C ASN A 38 15.87 -2.43 -2.99
N GLU A 39 14.69 -2.39 -2.35
CA GLU A 39 14.46 -2.80 -0.97
C GLU A 39 13.50 -4.00 -0.94
N LYS A 40 14.05 -5.22 -0.80
CA LYS A 40 13.27 -6.49 -0.77
C LYS A 40 12.58 -6.72 0.58
N LYS A 41 11.83 -5.74 1.06
CA LYS A 41 11.00 -5.83 2.28
C LYS A 41 9.64 -5.19 2.02
N PRO A 42 8.56 -5.64 2.68
CA PRO A 42 7.27 -5.00 2.53
C PRO A 42 7.29 -3.59 3.14
N THR A 43 6.46 -2.72 2.60
CA THR A 43 6.08 -1.43 3.17
C THR A 43 4.55 -1.33 3.14
N ASP A 44 4.00 -0.36 3.81
CA ASP A 44 2.55 -0.13 3.89
C ASP A 44 1.97 0.45 2.60
N VAL A 45 2.69 1.41 1.97
CA VAL A 45 2.23 2.09 0.76
C VAL A 45 3.40 2.38 -0.20
N LEU A 46 3.11 2.29 -1.49
CA LEU A 46 3.95 2.78 -2.59
C LEU A 46 3.10 3.65 -3.52
N SER A 47 3.68 4.70 -4.06
CA SER A 47 3.07 5.57 -5.06
C SER A 47 3.96 5.65 -6.28
N PHE A 48 3.37 5.48 -7.47
CA PHE A 48 4.05 5.49 -8.75
C PHE A 48 3.46 6.56 -9.65
N GLU A 49 4.15 7.66 -9.83
CA GLU A 49 3.73 8.73 -10.72
C GLU A 49 3.78 8.26 -12.17
N GLN A 50 2.71 8.48 -12.91
CA GLN A 50 2.69 8.18 -14.34
C GLN A 50 2.83 9.43 -15.22
N GLY A 51 2.77 10.63 -14.63
CA GLY A 51 3.21 11.91 -15.19
C GLY A 51 2.86 12.23 -16.65
N LEU A 52 1.85 11.59 -17.22
CA LEU A 52 1.46 11.83 -18.61
C LEU A 52 0.59 13.09 -18.67
N PRO A 53 1.04 14.17 -19.33
CA PRO A 53 0.20 15.31 -19.58
C PRO A 53 -1.04 14.86 -20.34
N ALA A 54 -2.19 15.37 -19.92
CA ALA A 54 -3.44 15.14 -20.64
C ALA A 54 -3.28 15.56 -22.10
N ALA A 55 -3.16 14.60 -22.99
CA ALA A 55 -3.39 14.89 -24.41
C ALA A 55 -4.84 15.37 -24.53
N SER A 56 -5.08 16.41 -25.33
CA SER A 56 -6.40 17.03 -25.48
C SER A 56 -7.48 15.96 -25.68
N GLY A 57 -8.42 15.89 -24.74
CA GLY A 57 -9.56 14.96 -24.76
C GLY A 57 -9.38 13.61 -24.07
N ARG A 58 -8.19 13.29 -23.52
CA ARG A 58 -7.96 12.07 -22.72
C ARG A 58 -7.98 12.36 -21.22
N PRO A 59 -8.36 11.39 -20.37
CA PRO A 59 -8.18 11.51 -18.92
C PRO A 59 -6.70 11.75 -18.57
N THR A 60 -6.47 12.53 -17.50
CA THR A 60 -5.14 12.63 -16.89
C THR A 60 -4.97 11.48 -15.93
N VAL A 61 -4.04 10.57 -16.18
CA VAL A 61 -3.68 9.52 -15.23
C VAL A 61 -2.59 10.06 -14.31
N LEU A 62 -2.88 10.17 -13.01
CA LEU A 62 -1.89 10.63 -12.02
C LEU A 62 -0.89 9.53 -11.71
N GLY A 63 -1.35 8.30 -11.56
CA GLY A 63 -0.51 7.18 -11.21
C GLY A 63 -1.22 6.11 -10.40
N ASP A 64 -0.41 5.25 -9.76
CA ASP A 64 -0.87 4.11 -9.00
C ASP A 64 -0.50 4.27 -7.52
N ILE A 65 -1.41 3.90 -6.63
CA ILE A 65 -1.19 3.78 -5.20
C ILE A 65 -1.37 2.31 -4.82
N VAL A 66 -0.35 1.70 -4.24
CA VAL A 66 -0.38 0.30 -3.79
C VAL A 66 -0.31 0.28 -2.28
N ILE A 67 -1.24 -0.43 -1.61
CA ILE A 67 -1.34 -0.52 -0.16
C ILE A 67 -1.33 -1.99 0.26
N SER A 68 -0.41 -2.37 1.18
CA SER A 68 -0.42 -3.70 1.79
C SER A 68 -1.45 -3.78 2.90
N LEU A 69 -2.50 -4.59 2.69
CA LEU A 69 -3.51 -4.83 3.72
C LEU A 69 -2.99 -5.71 4.88
N GLU A 70 -2.03 -6.59 4.64
CA GLU A 70 -1.41 -7.38 5.71
C GLU A 70 -0.59 -6.50 6.66
N THR A 71 0.21 -5.58 6.13
CA THR A 71 0.94 -4.60 6.94
C THR A 71 -0.03 -3.71 7.73
N VAL A 72 -1.11 -3.22 7.09
CA VAL A 72 -2.14 -2.42 7.77
C VAL A 72 -2.81 -3.21 8.88
N GLU A 73 -3.23 -4.46 8.63
CA GLU A 73 -3.86 -5.32 9.63
C GLU A 73 -2.94 -5.57 10.83
N TYR A 74 -1.68 -5.87 10.56
CA TYR A 74 -0.67 -6.06 11.60
C TYR A 74 -0.51 -4.81 12.48
N ASN A 75 -0.33 -3.64 11.86
CA ASN A 75 -0.10 -2.39 12.57
C ASN A 75 -1.31 -1.93 13.39
N CYS A 76 -2.51 -2.27 12.95
CA CYS A 76 -3.77 -1.96 13.62
C CYS A 76 -4.25 -3.05 14.59
N GLY A 77 -3.47 -4.14 14.77
CA GLY A 77 -3.87 -5.26 15.64
C GLY A 77 -5.17 -5.97 15.21
N GLY A 78 -5.53 -5.90 13.93
CA GLY A 78 -6.76 -6.46 13.39
C GLY A 78 -8.02 -5.65 13.67
N ASP A 79 -7.92 -4.48 14.31
CA ASP A 79 -9.07 -3.60 14.54
C ASP A 79 -9.53 -2.96 13.23
N ARG A 80 -10.73 -3.34 12.79
CA ARG A 80 -11.29 -2.89 11.51
C ARG A 80 -11.58 -1.37 11.44
N ALA A 81 -11.82 -0.72 12.56
CA ALA A 81 -12.04 0.73 12.57
C ALA A 81 -10.70 1.44 12.33
N LEU A 82 -9.67 1.03 13.06
CA LEU A 82 -8.31 1.54 12.90
C LEU A 82 -7.74 1.25 11.52
N MET A 83 -7.99 0.06 10.96
CA MET A 83 -7.58 -0.27 9.58
C MET A 83 -8.21 0.65 8.54
N ARG A 84 -9.47 1.04 8.70
CA ARG A 84 -10.13 1.99 7.78
C ARG A 84 -9.51 3.38 7.84
N GLU A 85 -9.19 3.85 9.05
CA GLU A 85 -8.51 5.12 9.28
C GLU A 85 -7.11 5.11 8.67
N GLU A 86 -6.36 4.02 8.90
CA GLU A 86 -5.02 3.82 8.37
C GLU A 86 -4.99 3.78 6.83
N VAL A 87 -5.88 2.99 6.22
CA VAL A 87 -6.02 2.96 4.75
C VAL A 87 -6.38 4.33 4.19
N ALA A 88 -7.24 5.09 4.88
CA ALA A 88 -7.57 6.44 4.45
C ALA A 88 -6.37 7.40 4.52
N LEU A 89 -5.57 7.27 5.58
CA LEU A 89 -4.34 8.04 5.75
C LEU A 89 -3.30 7.70 4.67
N LEU A 90 -3.03 6.41 4.46
CA LEU A 90 -2.08 5.93 3.45
C LEU A 90 -2.51 6.33 2.03
N PHE A 91 -3.82 6.23 1.73
CA PHE A 91 -4.36 6.70 0.45
C PHE A 91 -4.18 8.21 0.29
N CYS A 92 -4.49 9.01 1.32
CA CYS A 92 -4.30 10.46 1.29
C CYS A 92 -2.83 10.82 1.06
N HIS A 93 -1.92 10.19 1.81
CA HIS A 93 -0.48 10.34 1.71
C HIS A 93 0.03 10.01 0.30
N GLY A 94 -0.31 8.83 -0.21
CA GLY A 94 0.07 8.40 -1.55
C GLY A 94 -0.45 9.31 -2.66
N LEU A 95 -1.70 9.80 -2.52
CA LEU A 95 -2.27 10.72 -3.50
C LEU A 95 -1.57 12.08 -3.49
N LEU A 96 -1.20 12.60 -2.32
CA LEU A 96 -0.43 13.83 -2.23
C LEU A 96 0.95 13.68 -2.88
N HIS A 97 1.62 12.53 -2.74
CA HIS A 97 2.84 12.25 -3.48
C HIS A 97 2.62 12.28 -5.00
N LEU A 98 1.55 11.65 -5.52
CA LEU A 98 1.23 11.72 -6.95
C LEU A 98 0.93 13.14 -7.43
N LEU A 99 0.61 14.07 -6.54
CA LEU A 99 0.40 15.49 -6.81
C LEU A 99 1.68 16.33 -6.64
N GLY A 100 2.81 15.69 -6.35
CA GLY A 100 4.12 16.34 -6.23
C GLY A 100 4.44 16.90 -4.83
N TYR A 101 3.63 16.57 -3.80
CA TYR A 101 4.00 16.86 -2.41
C TYR A 101 5.04 15.86 -1.93
N ASP A 102 5.99 16.34 -1.14
CA ASP A 102 7.04 15.51 -0.54
C ASP A 102 7.21 15.91 0.94
N HIS A 103 8.09 15.20 1.63
CA HIS A 103 8.38 15.40 3.06
C HIS A 103 9.89 15.24 3.38
N ALA A 104 10.74 15.45 2.38
CA ALA A 104 12.20 15.36 2.54
C ALA A 104 12.74 16.47 3.45
N THR A 105 12.17 17.67 3.40
CA THR A 105 12.51 18.79 4.28
C THR A 105 11.45 19.00 5.36
N LYS A 106 11.82 19.71 6.44
CA LYS A 106 10.86 20.07 7.50
C LYS A 106 9.67 20.86 6.95
N ARG A 107 9.90 21.80 6.05
CA ARG A 107 8.86 22.63 5.45
C ARG A 107 7.90 21.81 4.60
N GLU A 108 8.40 20.96 3.74
CA GLU A 108 7.59 20.07 2.91
C GLU A 108 6.74 19.13 3.79
N ARG A 109 7.35 18.57 4.85
CA ARG A 109 6.63 17.74 5.81
C ARG A 109 5.48 18.49 6.48
N GLU A 110 5.72 19.70 6.95
CA GLU A 110 4.69 20.54 7.56
C GLU A 110 3.55 20.80 6.57
N GLU A 111 3.87 21.16 5.33
CA GLU A 111 2.89 21.41 4.28
C GLU A 111 2.07 20.16 3.95
N MET A 112 2.72 19.00 3.78
CA MET A 112 2.04 17.76 3.49
C MET A 112 1.16 17.29 4.66
N THR A 113 1.65 17.45 5.90
CA THR A 113 0.89 17.12 7.12
C THR A 113 -0.36 17.99 7.25
N ASP A 114 -0.27 19.29 6.98
CA ASP A 114 -1.41 20.21 7.00
C ASP A 114 -2.49 19.78 6.00
N ARG A 115 -2.10 19.40 4.80
CA ARG A 115 -3.03 18.90 3.79
C ARG A 115 -3.68 17.58 4.19
N GLN A 116 -2.90 16.64 4.70
CA GLN A 116 -3.44 15.37 5.23
C GLN A 116 -4.46 15.64 6.35
N ALA A 117 -4.11 16.46 7.34
CA ALA A 117 -4.98 16.82 8.45
C ALA A 117 -6.30 17.43 7.94
N ARG A 118 -6.22 18.37 7.00
CA ARG A 118 -7.38 19.03 6.38
C ARG A 118 -8.28 18.03 5.65
N TYR A 119 -7.71 17.15 4.82
CA TYR A 119 -8.51 16.21 4.03
C TYR A 119 -9.08 15.08 4.84
N LEU A 120 -8.39 14.64 5.89
CA LEU A 120 -8.85 13.57 6.78
C LEU A 120 -9.79 14.10 7.89
N GLY A 121 -9.71 15.41 8.22
CA GLY A 121 -10.47 16.01 9.31
C GLY A 121 -9.94 15.62 10.68
N VAL A 122 -8.62 15.47 10.81
CA VAL A 122 -7.91 15.07 12.04
C VAL A 122 -6.88 16.12 12.47
N SER A 123 -6.26 15.97 13.65
CA SER A 123 -5.14 16.82 14.05
C SER A 123 -3.88 16.55 13.21
N GLN A 124 -2.93 17.49 13.22
CA GLN A 124 -1.65 17.31 12.54
C GLN A 124 -0.86 16.12 13.08
N GLU A 125 -0.88 15.92 14.41
CA GLU A 125 -0.24 14.76 15.03
C GLU A 125 -0.86 13.44 14.54
N ALA A 126 -2.18 13.37 14.44
CA ALA A 126 -2.87 12.19 13.92
C ALA A 126 -2.64 12.02 12.41
N ALA A 127 -2.53 13.10 11.68
CA ALA A 127 -2.27 13.07 10.22
C ALA A 127 -0.85 12.60 9.88
N TRP A 128 0.12 12.84 10.77
CA TRP A 128 1.50 12.38 10.58
C TRP A 128 1.81 11.09 11.33
N GLY A 129 1.08 10.81 12.40
CA GLY A 129 1.26 9.66 13.28
C GLY A 129 0.71 8.36 12.72
N SER A 130 0.89 8.09 11.41
CA SER A 130 0.58 6.77 10.86
C SER A 130 1.27 5.69 11.71
N ARG A 131 0.53 4.69 12.14
CA ARG A 131 1.05 3.52 12.85
C ARG A 131 2.04 2.73 11.98
N SER A 132 2.01 2.98 10.69
CA SER A 132 2.81 2.36 9.65
C SER A 132 4.16 3.04 9.41
N ILE A 133 4.41 4.25 9.93
CA ILE A 133 5.69 4.97 9.76
C ILE A 133 6.78 4.41 10.70
N ALA A 134 6.43 3.62 11.71
CA ALA A 134 7.41 2.83 12.43
C ALA A 134 7.91 1.70 11.52
N PRO A 135 9.24 1.53 11.31
CA PRO A 135 9.73 0.38 10.58
C PRO A 135 9.20 -0.88 11.26
N ALA A 136 8.45 -1.71 10.52
CA ALA A 136 7.98 -2.98 11.05
C ALA A 136 9.19 -3.72 11.64
N PRO A 137 9.15 -4.18 12.91
CA PRO A 137 10.23 -5.00 13.46
C PRO A 137 10.38 -6.18 12.51
N GLY A 138 11.63 -6.39 12.00
CA GLY A 138 11.93 -7.36 10.96
C GLY A 138 11.19 -8.66 11.23
N ARG A 139 10.20 -8.94 10.39
CA ARG A 139 9.64 -10.28 10.32
C ARG A 139 10.72 -11.10 9.63
N ASP A 140 11.53 -11.77 10.44
CA ASP A 140 12.33 -12.86 9.94
C ASP A 140 11.38 -13.78 9.20
N ALA A 141 11.72 -14.05 7.94
CA ALA A 141 10.96 -14.94 7.07
C ALA A 141 11.10 -16.37 7.61
N GLU A 142 10.56 -16.63 8.80
CA GLU A 142 10.55 -17.93 9.42
C GLU A 142 9.23 -18.62 9.09
N SER A 143 9.36 -19.42 8.02
CA SER A 143 8.69 -20.71 7.92
C SER A 143 7.16 -20.72 7.98
N LYS A 144 6.52 -20.47 6.83
CA LYS A 144 5.41 -21.36 6.46
C LYS A 144 5.90 -22.40 5.47
N ALA A 145 6.59 -23.40 6.01
CA ALA A 145 6.70 -24.68 5.31
C ALA A 145 5.28 -25.21 5.04
N PRO A 146 4.98 -25.70 3.82
CA PRO A 146 3.67 -26.27 3.53
C PRO A 146 3.45 -27.45 4.48
N ARG A 147 2.37 -27.42 5.23
CA ARG A 147 1.93 -28.55 6.06
C ARG A 147 1.72 -29.72 5.13
N SER A 148 2.65 -30.68 5.17
CA SER A 148 2.53 -31.97 4.52
C SER A 148 1.26 -32.66 5.05
N ASN A 149 0.29 -32.86 4.16
CA ASN A 149 -0.94 -33.61 4.42
C ASN A 149 -0.58 -35.10 4.61
N PRO A 150 -0.72 -35.71 5.80
CA PRO A 150 -0.44 -37.11 6.00
C PRO A 150 -1.67 -37.96 5.67
N ARG A 151 -2.12 -37.96 4.43
CA ARG A 151 -3.13 -38.93 3.96
C ARG A 151 -2.89 -39.28 2.51
N ASN A 152 -2.00 -40.23 2.25
CA ASN A 152 -2.17 -41.26 1.28
C ASN A 152 -0.97 -42.23 1.30
N ASN A 153 -1.03 -43.18 2.22
CA ASN A 153 -0.24 -44.41 2.12
C ASN A 153 -1.17 -45.60 2.32
N ARG A 154 -1.80 -46.06 1.22
CA ARG A 154 -2.41 -47.37 1.14
C ARG A 154 -2.29 -47.90 -0.27
N GLY A 155 -1.67 -49.08 -0.36
CA GLY A 155 -1.66 -49.96 -1.52
C GLY A 155 -0.26 -50.09 -2.12
N GLY A 156 0.52 -51.09 -1.84
CA GLY A 156 0.21 -52.54 -1.83
C GLY A 156 0.32 -53.06 -3.25
N GLY A 157 1.51 -53.56 -3.68
CA GLY A 157 1.65 -54.15 -5.02
C GLY A 157 3.04 -54.77 -5.19
N ARG A 158 3.21 -56.02 -4.65
CA ARG A 158 4.34 -56.92 -5.01
C ARG A 158 4.16 -57.41 -6.44
N ALA A 159 5.20 -57.43 -7.25
CA ALA A 159 5.46 -58.40 -8.33
C ALA A 159 6.96 -58.27 -8.67
N ARG A 160 7.71 -59.20 -8.35
CA ARG A 160 8.27 -60.47 -8.85
C ARG A 160 8.96 -60.29 -10.21
N LEU A 161 10.28 -60.45 -10.13
CA LEU A 161 11.24 -61.22 -10.94
C LEU A 161 10.77 -61.82 -12.27
N GLY A 162 11.60 -61.66 -13.29
CA GLY A 162 11.59 -62.52 -14.46
C GLY A 162 12.58 -62.11 -15.53
N ARG A 163 13.82 -62.66 -15.47
CA ARG A 163 14.83 -62.95 -16.53
C ARG A 163 15.43 -61.81 -17.33
#